data_74c589a93b639fadf6e6134b4ab0177a
#
_entry.id   74c589a93b639fadf6e6134b4ab0177a
#
_cell.length_a   1.000
_cell.length_b   1.000
_cell.length_c   1.000
_cell.angle_alpha   90.00
_cell.angle_beta   90.00
_cell.angle_gamma   90.00
#
_symmetry.space_group_name_H-M   'P 1'
#
loop_
_entity.id
_entity.type
_entity.pdbx_description
1 polymer ?
#
loop_
_entity_poly.entity_id
_entity_poly.type
_entity_poly.pdbx_seq_one_letter_code
_entity_poly.pdbx_strand_id
1 'polypeptide(L)'
;MNTSRHTKIRSVTVLVVAALLLELTTAVQYISTRRAITAQIKEMAKQDLTSANRTFEVKEIAEAAIAAVLPEVERLIDTQQQDSLHMALQRVVANHPEIVGVDFAYRVGSDGLRDGYFTFRDDATNEIKDTVIGFDYTERTWYREGLHGNGSWSEPYMSRYYVALMSTFSRPVHDPQGRVIAVIGADVPMRELSSMAVQLYDNQQRSLIPVIILQLVGLFVLGFIMYRSIISVRKLSKVSAEKDLINRELGIANAIQTAMLPPPLPESEFLNIVGSQVPAKQVGGDFYDYFVRDGKLFFNIGDVCGKGIPAALVMSMTQAVFRTIATKVDDPSHIVMGMNTMASRGNTTGMFATLFVGVLDLATGRLSYCNAGHEKPIIITGRNMRYLDVTANIPIGVMEEKKYNIQESVIAAGDMILLYTDGLTEAMNANGKLFGLKRVEETICGDGGMNADDKNRELPAFAGPQQLLDTMSQAVSKFVNGAEQSDDLTMLVIKYKG
;
A
#
# COMPACT_ATOMS: atom_id res chain seq x y z
N MET A 1 4.42 6.10 -8.71
CA MET A 1 3.49 5.16 -8.05
C MET A 1 4.16 3.96 -7.36
N ASN A 2 5.26 3.41 -7.87
CA ASN A 2 5.99 2.29 -7.26
C ASN A 2 6.66 2.63 -5.91
N THR A 3 7.15 3.82 -5.70
CA THR A 3 7.83 4.26 -4.48
C THR A 3 6.95 4.25 -3.23
N SER A 4 5.68 4.68 -3.34
CA SER A 4 4.72 4.66 -2.21
C SER A 4 4.34 3.24 -1.77
N ARG A 5 4.26 2.28 -2.69
CA ARG A 5 3.95 0.87 -2.40
C ARG A 5 5.11 0.19 -1.67
N HIS A 6 6.34 0.40 -2.11
CA HIS A 6 7.54 -0.12 -1.46
C HIS A 6 7.75 0.47 -0.06
N THR A 7 7.45 1.76 0.13
CA THR A 7 7.57 2.41 1.44
C THR A 7 6.56 1.85 2.44
N LYS A 8 5.31 1.61 2.04
CA LYS A 8 4.27 1.02 2.91
C LYS A 8 4.57 -0.43 3.28
N ILE A 9 5.04 -1.25 2.33
CA ILE A 9 5.45 -2.64 2.61
C ILE A 9 6.63 -2.65 3.57
N ARG A 10 7.64 -1.81 3.38
CA ARG A 10 8.78 -1.66 4.29
C ARG A 10 8.35 -1.26 5.70
N SER A 11 7.41 -0.32 5.84
CA SER A 11 6.91 0.11 7.16
C SER A 11 6.18 -1.03 7.90
N VAL A 12 5.38 -1.85 7.21
CA VAL A 12 4.73 -3.02 7.81
C VAL A 12 5.75 -4.07 8.22
N THR A 13 6.75 -4.33 7.38
CA THR A 13 7.83 -5.29 7.71
C THR A 13 8.62 -4.83 8.93
N VAL A 14 8.97 -3.55 9.02
CA VAL A 14 9.68 -2.98 10.18
C VAL A 14 8.85 -3.13 11.46
N LEU A 15 7.54 -2.87 11.43
CA LEU A 15 6.65 -3.03 12.58
C LEU A 15 6.56 -4.50 13.04
N VAL A 16 6.45 -5.45 12.12
CA VAL A 16 6.43 -6.88 12.44
C VAL A 16 7.75 -7.33 13.05
N VAL A 17 8.88 -6.92 12.48
CA VAL A 17 10.21 -7.23 13.03
C VAL A 17 10.40 -6.62 14.42
N ALA A 18 9.96 -5.38 14.63
CA ALA A 18 10.02 -4.73 15.94
C ALA A 18 9.17 -5.47 17.00
N ALA A 19 7.97 -5.93 16.64
CA ALA A 19 7.12 -6.71 17.53
C ALA A 19 7.75 -8.06 17.90
N LEU A 20 8.33 -8.78 16.94
CA LEU A 20 9.04 -10.02 17.17
C LEU A 20 10.28 -9.84 18.06
N LEU A 21 11.02 -8.75 17.87
CA LEU A 21 12.16 -8.41 18.72
C LEU A 21 11.71 -8.08 20.15
N LEU A 22 10.59 -7.38 20.34
CA LEU A 22 10.04 -7.10 21.65
C LEU A 22 9.62 -8.37 22.37
N GLU A 23 9.00 -9.32 21.69
CA GLU A 23 8.65 -10.63 22.25
C GLU A 23 9.87 -11.45 22.63
N LEU A 24 10.88 -11.46 21.77
CA LEU A 24 12.12 -12.17 22.05
C LEU A 24 12.83 -11.58 23.28
N THR A 25 12.91 -10.25 23.39
CA THR A 25 13.53 -9.59 24.55
C THR A 25 12.78 -9.89 25.83
N THR A 26 11.45 -9.90 25.80
CA THR A 26 10.62 -10.24 26.98
C THR A 26 10.82 -11.70 27.39
N ALA A 27 10.87 -12.63 26.44
CA ALA A 27 11.14 -14.03 26.70
C ALA A 27 12.54 -14.25 27.32
N VAL A 28 13.56 -13.58 26.79
CA VAL A 28 14.92 -13.63 27.32
C VAL A 28 14.99 -13.05 28.74
N GLN A 29 14.33 -11.92 28.99
CA GLN A 29 14.24 -11.29 30.31
C GLN A 29 13.54 -12.20 31.32
N TYR A 30 12.44 -12.86 30.92
CA TYR A 30 11.75 -13.84 31.75
C TYR A 30 12.65 -15.00 32.15
N ILE A 31 13.35 -15.64 31.20
CA ILE A 31 14.25 -16.74 31.42
C ILE A 31 15.41 -16.32 32.36
N SER A 32 15.96 -15.12 32.11
CA SER A 32 17.04 -14.57 32.92
C SER A 32 16.60 -14.30 34.36
N THR A 33 15.45 -13.68 34.58
CA THR A 33 14.89 -13.39 35.91
C THR A 33 14.59 -14.67 36.64
N ARG A 34 14.00 -15.67 35.97
CA ARG A 34 13.75 -17.00 36.57
C ARG A 34 15.05 -17.70 37.05
N ARG A 35 16.09 -17.62 36.22
CA ARG A 35 17.42 -18.19 36.60
C ARG A 35 18.02 -17.44 37.79
N ALA A 36 17.94 -16.13 37.82
CA ALA A 36 18.46 -15.32 38.93
C ALA A 36 17.75 -15.61 40.25
N ILE A 37 16.40 -15.70 40.25
CA ILE A 37 15.62 -16.06 41.46
C ILE A 37 15.96 -17.47 41.94
N THR A 38 16.05 -18.43 41.02
CA THR A 38 16.43 -19.81 41.37
C THR A 38 17.84 -19.88 41.98
N ALA A 39 18.79 -19.10 41.44
CA ALA A 39 20.15 -19.01 42.00
C ALA A 39 20.14 -18.35 43.38
N GLN A 40 19.36 -17.28 43.58
CA GLN A 40 19.24 -16.57 44.85
C GLN A 40 18.63 -17.48 45.94
N ILE A 41 17.58 -18.24 45.60
CA ILE A 41 16.95 -19.21 46.52
C ILE A 41 17.98 -20.29 46.90
N LYS A 42 18.77 -20.81 45.96
CA LYS A 42 19.82 -21.81 46.24
C LYS A 42 20.91 -21.26 47.20
N GLU A 43 21.32 -19.99 46.97
CA GLU A 43 22.36 -19.40 47.80
C GLU A 43 21.87 -19.11 49.22
N MET A 44 20.63 -18.60 49.37
CA MET A 44 19.99 -18.40 50.67
C MET A 44 19.85 -19.74 51.43
N ALA A 45 19.40 -20.78 50.73
CA ALA A 45 19.28 -22.13 51.33
C ALA A 45 20.63 -22.71 51.75
N LYS A 46 21.70 -22.44 51.03
CA LYS A 46 23.07 -22.87 51.40
C LYS A 46 23.59 -22.15 52.64
N GLN A 47 23.28 -20.84 52.77
CA GLN A 47 23.63 -20.06 53.95
C GLN A 47 22.88 -20.54 55.20
N ASP A 48 21.60 -20.88 55.07
CA ASP A 48 20.77 -21.38 56.16
C ASP A 48 21.23 -22.75 56.65
N LEU A 49 21.66 -23.66 55.75
CA LEU A 49 22.27 -24.95 56.09
C LEU A 49 23.56 -24.82 56.94
N THR A 50 24.24 -23.69 56.87
CA THR A 50 25.51 -23.48 57.62
C THR A 50 25.32 -22.75 58.94
N SER A 51 24.19 -22.08 59.20
CA SER A 51 24.01 -21.11 60.29
C SER A 51 23.02 -21.50 61.38
N ALA A 52 22.19 -22.55 61.22
CA ALA A 52 21.11 -22.86 62.19
C ALA A 52 21.35 -24.12 63.03
N ASN A 53 21.35 -24.00 64.36
CA ASN A 53 21.43 -25.12 65.32
C ASN A 53 20.35 -26.21 65.06
N ARG A 54 19.15 -25.82 64.64
CA ARG A 54 18.05 -26.72 64.35
C ARG A 54 18.27 -27.54 63.06
N THR A 55 18.91 -26.96 62.08
CA THR A 55 19.31 -27.62 60.82
C THR A 55 20.41 -28.64 61.10
N PHE A 56 21.26 -28.40 62.06
CA PHE A 56 22.32 -29.34 62.49
C PHE A 56 21.72 -30.61 63.13
N GLU A 57 20.76 -30.45 64.01
CA GLU A 57 20.07 -31.56 64.68
C GLU A 57 19.33 -32.47 63.68
N VAL A 58 18.61 -31.87 62.70
CA VAL A 58 17.92 -32.64 61.65
C VAL A 58 18.90 -33.34 60.69
N LYS A 59 20.04 -32.72 60.41
CA LYS A 59 21.12 -33.39 59.66
C LYS A 59 21.69 -34.62 60.39
N GLU A 60 22.00 -34.49 61.68
CA GLU A 60 22.47 -35.61 62.47
C GLU A 60 21.44 -36.79 62.54
N ILE A 61 20.15 -36.47 62.61
CA ILE A 61 19.07 -37.47 62.60
C ILE A 61 19.04 -38.18 61.23
N ALA A 62 19.11 -37.45 60.09
CA ALA A 62 19.11 -38.09 58.78
C ALA A 62 20.33 -38.91 58.50
N GLU A 63 21.51 -38.47 58.91
CA GLU A 63 22.77 -39.20 58.83
C GLU A 63 22.74 -40.49 59.68
N ALA A 64 22.25 -40.36 60.89
CA ALA A 64 22.12 -41.54 61.81
C ALA A 64 21.07 -42.57 61.34
N ALA A 65 19.93 -42.08 60.79
CA ALA A 65 18.87 -42.92 60.26
C ALA A 65 19.35 -43.77 59.06
N ILE A 66 20.02 -43.08 58.08
CA ILE A 66 20.59 -43.78 56.94
C ILE A 66 21.70 -44.73 57.35
N ALA A 67 22.58 -44.33 58.29
CA ALA A 67 23.63 -45.22 58.81
C ALA A 67 23.08 -46.48 59.53
N ALA A 68 21.97 -46.34 60.25
CA ALA A 68 21.32 -47.41 60.94
C ALA A 68 20.65 -48.47 60.03
N VAL A 69 20.00 -47.97 58.92
CA VAL A 69 19.28 -48.87 58.01
C VAL A 69 20.20 -49.51 56.94
N LEU A 70 21.33 -48.89 56.65
CA LEU A 70 22.22 -49.31 55.56
C LEU A 70 22.66 -50.73 55.59
N PRO A 71 23.11 -51.33 56.73
CA PRO A 71 23.49 -52.75 56.80
C PRO A 71 22.32 -53.72 56.54
N GLU A 72 21.12 -53.32 56.89
CA GLU A 72 19.91 -54.09 56.61
C GLU A 72 19.56 -54.01 55.09
N VAL A 73 19.64 -52.84 54.50
CA VAL A 73 19.41 -52.64 53.08
C VAL A 73 20.41 -53.41 52.23
N GLU A 74 21.70 -53.40 52.57
CA GLU A 74 22.74 -54.12 51.86
C GLU A 74 22.47 -55.67 51.94
N ARG A 75 22.07 -56.17 53.07
CA ARG A 75 21.70 -57.60 53.23
C ARG A 75 20.44 -57.97 52.43
N LEU A 76 19.39 -57.10 52.41
CA LEU A 76 18.13 -57.38 51.74
C LEU A 76 18.28 -57.35 50.21
N ILE A 77 19.14 -56.52 49.67
CA ILE A 77 19.46 -56.52 48.24
C ILE A 77 20.20 -57.80 47.85
N ASP A 78 21.19 -58.24 48.63
CA ASP A 78 21.94 -59.43 48.36
C ASP A 78 21.05 -60.69 48.37
N THR A 79 20.04 -60.73 49.22
CA THR A 79 19.06 -61.80 49.31
C THR A 79 17.85 -61.68 48.42
N GLN A 80 17.77 -60.61 47.53
CA GLN A 80 16.69 -60.31 46.61
C GLN A 80 15.31 -60.19 47.27
N GLN A 81 15.24 -59.76 48.54
CA GLN A 81 13.99 -59.60 49.31
C GLN A 81 13.40 -58.13 49.08
N GLN A 82 12.81 -57.89 47.94
CA GLN A 82 12.35 -56.55 47.52
C GLN A 82 11.24 -55.99 48.44
N ASP A 83 10.24 -56.81 48.84
CA ASP A 83 9.16 -56.34 49.75
C ASP A 83 9.74 -55.97 51.15
N SER A 84 10.74 -56.67 51.61
CA SER A 84 11.43 -56.37 52.89
C SER A 84 12.27 -55.11 52.78
N LEU A 85 12.83 -54.79 51.57
CA LEU A 85 13.53 -53.55 51.28
C LEU A 85 12.58 -52.37 51.41
N HIS A 86 11.41 -52.44 50.77
CA HIS A 86 10.40 -51.37 50.88
C HIS A 86 9.97 -51.12 52.33
N MET A 87 9.73 -52.20 53.10
CA MET A 87 9.40 -52.10 54.54
C MET A 87 10.53 -51.47 55.39
N ALA A 88 11.78 -51.70 55.03
CA ALA A 88 12.91 -51.11 55.73
C ALA A 88 12.97 -49.55 55.42
N LEU A 89 12.73 -49.14 54.17
CA LEU A 89 12.69 -47.73 53.80
C LEU A 89 11.48 -47.02 54.45
N GLN A 90 10.31 -47.64 54.44
CA GLN A 90 9.10 -47.08 55.09
C GLN A 90 9.31 -46.88 56.59
N ARG A 91 10.02 -47.79 57.27
CA ARG A 91 10.35 -47.66 58.66
C ARG A 91 11.25 -46.51 59.00
N VAL A 92 12.16 -46.11 58.11
CA VAL A 92 12.97 -44.89 58.26
C VAL A 92 12.07 -43.64 58.26
N VAL A 93 11.15 -43.51 57.28
CA VAL A 93 10.22 -42.41 57.20
C VAL A 93 9.22 -42.38 58.34
N ALA A 94 8.79 -43.59 58.80
CA ALA A 94 7.85 -43.72 59.94
C ALA A 94 8.45 -43.25 61.27
N ASN A 95 9.69 -43.62 61.53
CA ASN A 95 10.36 -43.35 62.79
C ASN A 95 10.99 -41.97 62.91
N HIS A 96 11.17 -41.26 61.80
CA HIS A 96 11.84 -39.98 61.77
C HIS A 96 10.94 -38.96 61.07
N PRO A 97 10.11 -38.17 61.80
CA PRO A 97 9.19 -37.21 61.24
C PRO A 97 9.91 -36.00 60.50
N GLU A 98 11.19 -35.81 60.75
CA GLU A 98 12.04 -34.83 60.09
C GLU A 98 12.43 -35.29 58.69
N ILE A 99 12.42 -36.59 58.39
CA ILE A 99 12.70 -37.17 57.08
C ILE A 99 11.37 -37.34 56.37
N VAL A 100 11.16 -36.56 55.26
CA VAL A 100 9.91 -36.61 54.52
C VAL A 100 9.91 -37.71 53.45
N GLY A 101 11.07 -38.17 53.03
CA GLY A 101 11.20 -39.26 52.10
C GLY A 101 12.58 -39.90 52.10
N VAL A 102 12.64 -41.09 51.52
CA VAL A 102 13.88 -41.84 51.33
C VAL A 102 13.96 -42.26 49.87
N ASP A 103 14.98 -41.76 49.16
CA ASP A 103 15.34 -42.22 47.84
C ASP A 103 16.18 -43.48 47.88
N PHE A 104 15.88 -44.43 47.01
CA PHE A 104 16.70 -45.57 46.76
C PHE A 104 16.85 -45.77 45.25
N ALA A 105 18.06 -45.72 44.74
CA ALA A 105 18.32 -45.83 43.32
C ALA A 105 19.46 -46.74 42.96
N TYR A 106 19.19 -47.75 42.17
CA TYR A 106 20.22 -48.69 41.72
C TYR A 106 21.25 -47.93 40.82
N ARG A 107 22.49 -48.42 40.87
CA ARG A 107 23.53 -47.99 39.97
C ARG A 107 23.18 -48.40 38.53
N VAL A 108 23.14 -47.48 37.62
CA VAL A 108 22.83 -47.78 36.23
C VAL A 108 23.93 -48.67 35.65
N GLY A 109 23.55 -49.90 35.25
CA GLY A 109 24.42 -50.85 34.57
C GLY A 109 24.65 -50.55 33.11
N SER A 110 25.42 -51.40 32.42
CA SER A 110 25.66 -51.32 30.98
C SER A 110 24.39 -51.56 30.14
N ASP A 111 23.35 -52.12 30.73
CA ASP A 111 22.01 -52.37 30.16
C ASP A 111 21.11 -51.11 30.11
N GLY A 112 21.53 -50.05 30.81
CA GLY A 112 20.80 -48.77 30.84
C GLY A 112 19.51 -48.81 31.69
N LEU A 113 19.21 -49.91 32.39
CA LEU A 113 18.07 -50.02 33.31
C LEU A 113 18.25 -49.04 34.47
N ARG A 114 17.19 -48.29 34.76
CA ARG A 114 17.15 -47.23 35.78
C ARG A 114 16.04 -47.53 36.76
N ASP A 115 16.31 -48.42 37.70
CA ASP A 115 15.38 -48.77 38.76
C ASP A 115 15.67 -47.94 40.01
N GLY A 116 14.65 -47.24 40.48
CA GLY A 116 14.73 -46.47 41.71
C GLY A 116 13.37 -46.32 42.36
N TYR A 117 13.36 -46.21 43.66
CA TYR A 117 12.15 -46.10 44.48
C TYR A 117 12.26 -44.87 45.35
N PHE A 118 11.10 -44.22 45.55
CA PHE A 118 10.96 -43.14 46.49
C PHE A 118 9.88 -43.48 47.51
N THR A 119 10.28 -43.64 48.76
CA THR A 119 9.38 -43.84 49.89
C THR A 119 9.17 -42.52 50.59
N PHE A 120 7.93 -42.08 50.70
CA PHE A 120 7.63 -40.74 51.23
C PHE A 120 6.38 -40.69 52.08
N ARG A 121 6.27 -39.64 52.90
CA ARG A 121 5.07 -39.29 53.64
C ARG A 121 4.23 -38.36 52.83
N ASP A 122 3.02 -38.76 52.49
CA ASP A 122 2.06 -37.94 51.76
C ASP A 122 1.55 -36.82 52.66
N ASP A 123 1.77 -35.55 52.24
CA ASP A 123 1.38 -34.34 53.01
C ASP A 123 -0.14 -34.22 53.21
N ALA A 124 -0.97 -34.77 52.32
CA ALA A 124 -2.43 -34.67 52.38
C ALA A 124 -3.06 -35.73 53.26
N THR A 125 -2.51 -36.97 53.25
CA THR A 125 -3.09 -38.11 53.93
C THR A 125 -2.27 -38.53 55.18
N ASN A 126 -1.06 -38.05 55.32
CA ASN A 126 -0.06 -38.44 56.29
C ASN A 126 0.31 -39.95 56.24
N GLU A 127 -0.05 -40.65 55.18
CA GLU A 127 0.30 -42.02 54.89
C GLU A 127 1.71 -42.16 54.30
N ILE A 128 2.40 -43.24 54.57
CA ILE A 128 3.69 -43.54 53.92
C ILE A 128 3.39 -44.32 52.63
N LYS A 129 3.88 -43.81 51.49
CA LYS A 129 3.69 -44.41 50.19
C LYS A 129 5.03 -44.65 49.48
N ASP A 130 5.01 -45.67 48.64
CA ASP A 130 6.13 -45.95 47.74
C ASP A 130 5.76 -45.58 46.29
N THR A 131 6.72 -45.07 45.56
CA THR A 131 6.60 -44.83 44.13
C THR A 131 7.91 -45.13 43.40
N VAL A 132 7.81 -45.48 42.14
CA VAL A 132 9.00 -45.63 41.29
C VAL A 132 9.49 -44.23 40.90
N ILE A 133 10.81 -44.02 40.87
CA ILE A 133 11.40 -42.77 40.42
C ILE A 133 11.22 -42.67 38.92
N GLY A 134 10.18 -41.94 38.47
CA GLY A 134 9.76 -41.79 37.07
C GLY A 134 10.57 -40.79 36.23
N PHE A 135 11.81 -40.44 36.65
CA PHE A 135 12.69 -39.50 35.93
C PHE A 135 14.15 -39.98 35.96
N ASP A 136 14.96 -39.36 35.11
CA ASP A 136 16.40 -39.62 35.12
C ASP A 136 17.07 -39.03 36.37
N TYR A 137 17.37 -39.89 37.32
CA TYR A 137 18.04 -39.54 38.58
C TYR A 137 19.56 -39.45 38.44
N THR A 138 20.15 -39.96 37.37
CA THR A 138 21.62 -40.00 37.18
C THR A 138 22.25 -38.62 37.13
N GLU A 139 21.50 -37.62 36.69
CA GLU A 139 21.91 -36.21 36.64
C GLU A 139 21.65 -35.46 37.94
N ARG A 140 21.07 -36.12 38.97
CA ARG A 140 20.76 -35.48 40.26
C ARG A 140 21.98 -35.45 41.15
N THR A 141 22.17 -34.30 41.83
CA THR A 141 23.31 -34.09 42.75
C THR A 141 23.34 -35.14 43.87
N TRP A 142 22.20 -35.45 44.49
CA TRP A 142 22.12 -36.44 45.56
C TRP A 142 22.58 -37.85 45.10
N TYR A 143 22.27 -38.26 43.87
CA TYR A 143 22.70 -39.53 43.33
C TYR A 143 24.19 -39.55 43.00
N ARG A 144 24.66 -38.52 42.26
CA ARG A 144 26.06 -38.44 41.83
C ARG A 144 27.03 -38.35 42.99
N GLU A 145 26.67 -37.51 43.98
CA GLU A 145 27.48 -37.34 45.17
C GLU A 145 27.37 -38.57 46.10
N GLY A 146 26.18 -39.18 46.15
CA GLY A 146 25.95 -40.42 46.93
C GLY A 146 26.69 -41.63 46.42
N LEU A 147 27.20 -41.67 45.19
CA LEU A 147 28.03 -42.73 44.64
C LEU A 147 29.44 -42.78 45.26
N HIS A 148 29.86 -41.72 45.95
CA HIS A 148 31.23 -41.58 46.43
C HIS A 148 31.30 -41.26 47.92
N GLY A 149 32.31 -41.79 48.58
CA GLY A 149 32.59 -41.48 49.99
C GLY A 149 31.68 -42.18 51.01
N ASN A 150 31.67 -41.68 52.26
CA ASN A 150 30.88 -42.21 53.36
C ASN A 150 29.55 -41.49 53.63
N GLY A 151 29.09 -40.68 52.66
CA GLY A 151 27.88 -39.87 52.71
C GLY A 151 28.14 -38.44 52.38
N SER A 152 27.21 -37.84 51.68
CA SER A 152 27.25 -36.43 51.24
C SER A 152 25.84 -35.77 51.26
N TRP A 153 25.81 -34.47 51.52
CA TRP A 153 24.60 -33.66 51.41
C TRP A 153 24.52 -33.04 50.03
N SER A 154 23.37 -33.21 49.36
CA SER A 154 23.12 -32.52 48.10
C SER A 154 22.98 -31.01 48.30
N GLU A 155 23.27 -30.24 47.24
CA GLU A 155 22.79 -28.85 47.19
C GLU A 155 21.26 -28.82 47.29
N PRO A 156 20.67 -27.74 47.88
CA PRO A 156 19.23 -27.60 47.93
C PRO A 156 18.60 -27.61 46.54
N TYR A 157 17.47 -28.33 46.39
CA TYR A 157 16.73 -28.44 45.16
C TYR A 157 15.23 -28.45 45.39
N MET A 158 14.43 -28.00 44.42
CA MET A 158 12.97 -28.15 44.48
C MET A 158 12.57 -29.60 44.21
N SER A 159 11.89 -30.19 45.16
CA SER A 159 11.37 -31.55 44.99
C SER A 159 10.32 -31.60 43.88
N ARG A 160 10.25 -32.74 43.18
CA ARG A 160 9.16 -33.00 42.23
C ARG A 160 7.91 -33.56 42.86
N TYR A 161 8.06 -34.18 44.03
CA TYR A 161 6.99 -34.82 44.78
C TYR A 161 6.39 -33.88 45.83
N TYR A 162 7.18 -32.92 46.32
CA TYR A 162 6.76 -31.91 47.29
C TYR A 162 6.96 -30.50 46.71
N VAL A 163 6.06 -29.62 47.01
CA VAL A 163 6.27 -28.20 46.69
C VAL A 163 7.13 -27.56 47.78
N ALA A 164 8.33 -28.10 47.95
CA ALA A 164 9.26 -27.68 49.01
C ALA A 164 10.71 -27.76 48.54
N LEU A 165 11.55 -26.91 49.13
CA LEU A 165 12.98 -26.95 48.96
C LEU A 165 13.55 -28.05 49.85
N MET A 166 14.32 -28.97 49.29
CA MET A 166 14.86 -30.16 49.93
C MET A 166 16.37 -30.18 49.86
N SER A 167 16.99 -30.85 50.80
CA SER A 167 18.37 -31.32 50.73
C SER A 167 18.40 -32.79 51.12
N THR A 168 19.15 -33.60 50.39
CA THR A 168 19.20 -35.06 50.59
C THR A 168 20.57 -35.46 51.10
N PHE A 169 20.59 -36.22 52.19
CA PHE A 169 21.79 -36.92 52.63
C PHE A 169 21.84 -38.28 51.95
N SER A 170 22.91 -38.59 51.23
CA SER A 170 23.03 -39.79 50.41
C SER A 170 24.28 -40.59 50.77
N ARG A 171 24.13 -41.94 50.77
CA ARG A 171 25.25 -42.89 50.97
C ARG A 171 25.24 -43.98 49.90
N PRO A 172 26.41 -44.50 49.53
CA PRO A 172 26.51 -45.66 48.67
C PRO A 172 26.09 -46.95 49.42
N VAL A 173 25.42 -47.80 48.66
CA VAL A 173 25.04 -49.16 49.11
C VAL A 173 25.96 -50.16 48.41
N HIS A 174 26.55 -51.05 49.15
CA HIS A 174 27.57 -52.01 48.67
C HIS A 174 27.07 -53.42 48.59
N ASP A 175 27.61 -54.14 47.64
CA ASP A 175 27.51 -55.62 47.64
C ASP A 175 28.53 -56.23 48.61
N PRO A 176 28.43 -57.58 48.89
CA PRO A 176 29.40 -58.29 49.74
C PRO A 176 30.86 -58.24 49.27
N GLN A 177 31.10 -57.79 48.02
CA GLN A 177 32.39 -57.58 47.39
C GLN A 177 32.89 -56.15 47.52
N GLY A 178 32.13 -55.29 48.19
CA GLY A 178 32.46 -53.84 48.37
C GLY A 178 32.26 -52.97 47.18
N ARG A 179 31.52 -53.41 46.15
CA ARG A 179 31.21 -52.57 44.95
C ARG A 179 29.92 -51.79 45.19
N VAL A 180 29.89 -50.56 44.81
CA VAL A 180 28.68 -49.72 44.89
C VAL A 180 27.62 -50.20 43.90
N ILE A 181 26.46 -50.61 44.36
CA ILE A 181 25.35 -51.17 43.59
C ILE A 181 24.11 -50.25 43.57
N ALA A 182 23.97 -49.40 44.58
CA ALA A 182 22.87 -48.44 44.69
C ALA A 182 23.29 -47.20 45.49
N VAL A 183 22.43 -46.22 45.54
CA VAL A 183 22.52 -45.06 46.45
C VAL A 183 21.21 -45.00 47.22
N ILE A 184 21.34 -44.79 48.56
CA ILE A 184 20.21 -44.51 49.44
C ILE A 184 20.33 -43.09 49.96
N GLY A 185 19.23 -42.31 49.95
CA GLY A 185 19.20 -40.90 50.40
C GLY A 185 18.02 -40.61 51.31
N ALA A 186 18.20 -39.71 52.28
CA ALA A 186 17.14 -39.19 53.14
C ALA A 186 16.87 -37.73 52.79
N ASP A 187 15.63 -37.44 52.43
CA ASP A 187 15.16 -36.12 52.06
C ASP A 187 14.70 -35.32 53.29
N VAL A 188 15.32 -34.17 53.48
CA VAL A 188 15.00 -33.25 54.58
C VAL A 188 14.46 -31.94 54.03
N PRO A 189 13.25 -31.49 54.44
CA PRO A 189 12.66 -30.25 53.93
C PRO A 189 13.25 -29.04 54.66
N MET A 190 13.53 -27.99 53.89
CA MET A 190 13.98 -26.70 54.39
C MET A 190 12.74 -25.81 54.65
N ARG A 191 12.00 -26.05 55.74
CA ARG A 191 10.66 -25.52 56.00
C ARG A 191 10.57 -23.99 55.99
N GLU A 192 11.50 -23.28 56.59
CA GLU A 192 11.46 -21.82 56.70
C GLU A 192 11.73 -21.13 55.35
N LEU A 193 12.63 -21.66 54.57
CA LEU A 193 12.95 -21.15 53.23
C LEU A 193 11.94 -21.59 52.18
N SER A 194 11.26 -22.71 52.35
CA SER A 194 10.25 -23.23 51.47
C SER A 194 9.05 -22.24 51.32
N SER A 195 8.58 -21.67 52.43
CA SER A 195 7.47 -20.70 52.39
C SER A 195 7.85 -19.42 51.64
N MET A 196 9.07 -18.93 51.82
CA MET A 196 9.59 -17.76 51.16
C MET A 196 9.84 -18.00 49.66
N ALA A 197 10.37 -19.18 49.31
CA ALA A 197 10.58 -19.58 47.93
C ALA A 197 9.25 -19.74 47.17
N VAL A 198 8.23 -20.34 47.79
CA VAL A 198 6.87 -20.47 47.22
C VAL A 198 6.23 -19.12 47.02
N GLN A 199 6.33 -18.20 47.99
CA GLN A 199 5.80 -16.83 47.82
C GLN A 199 6.50 -16.06 46.69
N LEU A 200 7.82 -16.16 46.57
CA LEU A 200 8.57 -15.51 45.47
C LEU A 200 8.17 -16.08 44.13
N TYR A 201 7.99 -17.39 44.02
CA TYR A 201 7.54 -18.03 42.80
C TYR A 201 6.10 -17.64 42.41
N ASP A 202 5.17 -17.62 43.37
CA ASP A 202 3.78 -17.25 43.14
C ASP A 202 3.65 -15.76 42.74
N ASN A 203 4.37 -14.85 43.41
CA ASN A 203 4.42 -13.45 43.05
C ASN A 203 4.99 -13.22 41.65
N GLN A 204 6.01 -14.02 41.25
CA GLN A 204 6.57 -13.94 39.91
C GLN A 204 5.55 -14.39 38.85
N GLN A 205 4.84 -15.48 39.07
CA GLN A 205 3.78 -15.97 38.18
C GLN A 205 2.68 -14.94 38.03
N ARG A 206 2.23 -14.31 39.08
CA ARG A 206 1.19 -13.27 39.07
C ARG A 206 1.64 -12.01 38.31
N SER A 207 2.91 -11.65 38.38
CA SER A 207 3.45 -10.48 37.67
C SER A 207 3.56 -10.69 36.16
N LEU A 208 3.58 -11.94 35.67
CA LEU A 208 3.69 -12.27 34.24
C LEU A 208 2.35 -12.21 33.50
N ILE A 209 1.23 -12.48 34.18
CA ILE A 209 -0.10 -12.49 33.57
C ILE A 209 -0.41 -11.16 32.85
N PRO A 210 -0.22 -9.96 33.47
CA PRO A 210 -0.46 -8.70 32.80
C PRO A 210 0.43 -8.49 31.56
N VAL A 211 1.70 -8.95 31.63
CA VAL A 211 2.64 -8.82 30.51
C VAL A 211 2.20 -9.66 29.32
N ILE A 212 1.79 -10.91 29.55
CA ILE A 212 1.27 -11.79 28.50
C ILE A 212 0.01 -11.22 27.87
N ILE A 213 -0.93 -10.70 28.69
CA ILE A 213 -2.16 -10.07 28.19
C ILE A 213 -1.81 -8.86 27.33
N LEU A 214 -0.89 -8.00 27.76
CA LEU A 214 -0.48 -6.81 27.00
C LEU A 214 0.13 -7.20 25.65
N GLN A 215 0.94 -8.26 25.62
CA GLN A 215 1.53 -8.79 24.38
C GLN A 215 0.47 -9.32 23.42
N LEU A 216 -0.48 -10.10 23.90
CA LEU A 216 -1.59 -10.62 23.08
C LEU A 216 -2.44 -9.50 22.50
N VAL A 217 -2.73 -8.46 23.29
CA VAL A 217 -3.43 -7.26 22.81
C VAL A 217 -2.61 -6.54 21.74
N GLY A 218 -1.30 -6.39 21.94
CA GLY A 218 -0.38 -5.79 20.97
C GLY A 218 -0.36 -6.53 19.64
N LEU A 219 -0.27 -7.86 19.65
CA LEU A 219 -0.33 -8.71 18.46
C LEU A 219 -1.68 -8.59 17.74
N PHE A 220 -2.78 -8.56 18.49
CA PHE A 220 -4.12 -8.38 17.92
C PHE A 220 -4.25 -7.03 17.21
N VAL A 221 -3.80 -5.95 17.84
CA VAL A 221 -3.82 -4.59 17.24
C VAL A 221 -2.96 -4.53 15.98
N LEU A 222 -1.76 -5.11 16.01
CA LEU A 222 -0.88 -5.20 14.83
C LEU A 222 -1.52 -6.00 13.69
N GLY A 223 -2.11 -7.14 14.00
CA GLY A 223 -2.86 -7.96 13.04
C GLY A 223 -4.03 -7.18 12.41
N PHE A 224 -4.77 -6.44 13.22
CA PHE A 224 -5.87 -5.60 12.76
C PHE A 224 -5.39 -4.47 11.83
N ILE A 225 -4.32 -3.77 12.20
CA ILE A 225 -3.73 -2.70 11.37
C ILE A 225 -3.25 -3.29 10.04
N MET A 226 -2.59 -4.43 10.05
CA MET A 226 -2.10 -5.13 8.86
C MET A 226 -3.26 -5.56 7.95
N TYR A 227 -4.31 -6.13 8.51
CA TYR A 227 -5.54 -6.49 7.79
C TYR A 227 -6.19 -5.27 7.10
N ARG A 228 -6.37 -4.16 7.85
CA ARG A 228 -6.89 -2.89 7.30
C ARG A 228 -6.01 -2.33 6.18
N SER A 229 -4.68 -2.40 6.34
CA SER A 229 -3.72 -1.94 5.34
C SER A 229 -3.82 -2.76 4.04
N ILE A 230 -3.91 -4.09 4.14
CA ILE A 230 -4.05 -4.98 2.98
C ILE A 230 -5.34 -4.67 2.20
N ILE A 231 -6.48 -4.49 2.90
CA ILE A 231 -7.74 -4.12 2.25
C ILE A 231 -7.64 -2.77 1.55
N SER A 232 -7.04 -1.77 2.19
CA SER A 232 -6.86 -0.44 1.61
C SER A 232 -6.00 -0.48 0.33
N VAL A 233 -4.89 -1.23 0.35
CA VAL A 233 -4.01 -1.41 -0.82
C VAL A 233 -4.73 -2.12 -1.96
N ARG A 234 -5.55 -3.15 -1.66
CA ARG A 234 -6.34 -3.85 -2.69
C ARG A 234 -7.39 -2.94 -3.33
N LYS A 235 -8.08 -2.10 -2.54
CA LYS A 235 -9.04 -1.12 -3.07
C LYS A 235 -8.34 -0.10 -3.98
N LEU A 236 -7.22 0.48 -3.55
CA LEU A 236 -6.44 1.41 -4.34
C LEU A 236 -5.93 0.80 -5.66
N SER A 237 -5.48 -0.46 -5.62
CA SER A 237 -5.01 -1.17 -6.81
C SER A 237 -6.13 -1.42 -7.82
N LYS A 238 -7.35 -1.77 -7.35
CA LYS A 238 -8.52 -1.94 -8.23
C LYS A 238 -8.90 -0.62 -8.91
N VAL A 239 -9.04 0.47 -8.13
CA VAL A 239 -9.38 1.80 -8.67
C VAL A 239 -8.32 2.28 -9.66
N SER A 240 -7.03 2.03 -9.39
CA SER A 240 -5.95 2.38 -10.32
C SER A 240 -6.03 1.58 -11.63
N ALA A 241 -6.29 0.27 -11.55
CA ALA A 241 -6.39 -0.58 -12.74
C ALA A 241 -7.61 -0.19 -13.60
N GLU A 242 -8.74 0.14 -12.98
CA GLU A 242 -9.94 0.62 -13.66
C GLU A 242 -9.71 1.96 -14.35
N LYS A 243 -9.04 2.91 -13.66
CA LYS A 243 -8.63 4.19 -14.24
C LYS A 243 -7.68 4.00 -15.44
N ASP A 244 -6.72 3.10 -15.32
CA ASP A 244 -5.76 2.81 -16.41
C ASP A 244 -6.47 2.20 -17.64
N LEU A 245 -7.51 1.36 -17.42
CA LEU A 245 -8.33 0.81 -18.50
C LEU A 245 -9.12 1.92 -19.21
N ILE A 246 -9.84 2.76 -18.45
CA ILE A 246 -10.60 3.89 -18.99
C ILE A 246 -9.68 4.84 -19.79
N ASN A 247 -8.49 5.15 -19.27
CA ASN A 247 -7.53 6.01 -19.97
C ASN A 247 -7.05 5.39 -21.30
N ARG A 248 -6.91 4.06 -21.38
CA ARG A 248 -6.56 3.36 -22.62
C ARG A 248 -7.71 3.44 -23.65
N GLU A 249 -8.94 3.22 -23.23
CA GLU A 249 -10.11 3.31 -24.09
C GLU A 249 -10.27 4.74 -24.64
N LEU A 250 -10.10 5.75 -23.79
CA LEU A 250 -10.10 7.17 -24.21
C LEU A 250 -8.93 7.49 -25.15
N GLY A 251 -7.77 6.90 -24.96
CA GLY A 251 -6.64 7.06 -25.87
C GLY A 251 -6.94 6.49 -27.27
N ILE A 252 -7.67 5.37 -27.35
CA ILE A 252 -8.14 4.81 -28.64
C ILE A 252 -9.16 5.75 -29.27
N ALA A 253 -10.12 6.28 -28.51
CA ALA A 253 -11.10 7.24 -29.00
C ALA A 253 -10.43 8.52 -29.55
N ASN A 254 -9.42 9.05 -28.88
CA ASN A 254 -8.62 10.17 -29.35
C ASN A 254 -7.92 9.87 -30.69
N ALA A 255 -7.31 8.69 -30.79
CA ALA A 255 -6.66 8.29 -32.05
C ALA A 255 -7.65 8.21 -33.21
N ILE A 256 -8.88 7.71 -32.98
CA ILE A 256 -9.95 7.69 -33.97
C ILE A 256 -10.35 9.11 -34.35
N GLN A 257 -10.56 9.99 -33.37
CA GLN A 257 -10.93 11.38 -33.59
C GLN A 257 -9.86 12.15 -34.38
N THR A 258 -8.61 11.99 -34.04
CA THR A 258 -7.48 12.58 -34.76
C THR A 258 -7.41 12.08 -36.22
N ALA A 259 -7.72 10.79 -36.44
CA ALA A 259 -7.75 10.24 -37.79
C ALA A 259 -8.92 10.76 -38.68
N MET A 260 -9.94 11.35 -38.03
CA MET A 260 -11.04 12.01 -38.75
C MET A 260 -10.68 13.42 -39.30
N LEU A 261 -9.62 14.04 -38.74
CA LEU A 261 -9.15 15.33 -39.21
C LEU A 261 -8.68 15.23 -40.69
N PRO A 262 -8.86 16.30 -41.50
CA PRO A 262 -8.48 16.26 -42.87
C PRO A 262 -6.96 16.05 -43.02
N PRO A 263 -6.52 15.21 -43.96
CA PRO A 263 -5.10 15.10 -44.27
C PRO A 263 -4.59 16.40 -44.88
N PRO A 264 -3.30 16.74 -44.74
CA PRO A 264 -2.71 17.86 -45.40
C PRO A 264 -3.03 17.83 -46.92
N LEU A 265 -3.42 18.97 -47.48
CA LEU A 265 -3.59 19.06 -48.94
C LEU A 265 -2.21 18.97 -49.62
N PRO A 266 -2.14 18.36 -50.80
CA PRO A 266 -0.93 18.43 -51.63
C PRO A 266 -0.55 19.90 -51.90
N GLU A 267 0.73 20.17 -52.16
CA GLU A 267 1.17 21.49 -52.57
C GLU A 267 0.31 21.98 -53.72
N SER A 268 -0.31 23.15 -53.51
CA SER A 268 -1.20 23.80 -54.47
C SER A 268 -0.68 25.18 -54.84
N GLU A 269 -0.79 25.52 -56.10
CA GLU A 269 -0.49 26.90 -56.56
C GLU A 269 -1.46 27.91 -55.97
N PHE A 270 -2.67 27.48 -55.63
CA PHE A 270 -3.76 28.39 -55.20
C PHE A 270 -3.89 28.48 -53.67
N LEU A 271 -3.43 27.50 -52.94
CA LEU A 271 -3.72 27.36 -51.50
C LEU A 271 -2.52 26.88 -50.69
N ASN A 272 -2.50 27.33 -49.43
CA ASN A 272 -1.78 26.66 -48.35
C ASN A 272 -2.67 26.67 -47.11
N ILE A 273 -2.87 25.49 -46.49
CA ILE A 273 -3.78 25.32 -45.36
C ILE A 273 -3.06 24.54 -44.25
N VAL A 274 -3.21 25.01 -43.02
CA VAL A 274 -2.71 24.34 -41.83
C VAL A 274 -3.76 24.45 -40.71
N GLY A 275 -4.05 23.35 -40.06
CA GLY A 275 -4.92 23.31 -38.89
C GLY A 275 -4.21 22.66 -37.67
N SER A 276 -4.63 23.06 -36.49
CA SER A 276 -4.22 22.51 -35.23
C SER A 276 -5.42 22.34 -34.31
N GLN A 277 -5.50 21.19 -33.64
CA GLN A 277 -6.51 20.90 -32.63
C GLN A 277 -5.82 20.28 -31.43
N VAL A 278 -5.99 20.85 -30.26
CA VAL A 278 -5.45 20.37 -28.99
C VAL A 278 -6.61 20.26 -28.01
N PRO A 279 -7.12 19.04 -27.75
CA PRO A 279 -8.23 18.86 -26.84
C PRO A 279 -7.81 19.11 -25.38
N ALA A 280 -8.71 19.72 -24.59
CA ALA A 280 -8.49 19.93 -23.14
C ALA A 280 -8.56 18.65 -22.32
N LYS A 281 -9.28 17.66 -22.82
CA LYS A 281 -9.33 16.29 -22.26
C LYS A 281 -8.75 15.28 -23.25
N GLN A 282 -8.91 14.01 -23.00
CA GLN A 282 -8.46 12.97 -23.93
C GLN A 282 -9.17 13.05 -25.29
N VAL A 283 -10.44 13.49 -25.32
CA VAL A 283 -11.24 13.73 -26.54
C VAL A 283 -11.94 15.07 -26.41
N GLY A 284 -12.12 15.77 -27.52
CA GLY A 284 -12.65 17.13 -27.59
C GLY A 284 -13.96 17.24 -28.38
N GLY A 285 -14.62 18.42 -28.24
CA GLY A 285 -15.81 18.81 -28.98
C GLY A 285 -15.50 19.58 -30.24
N ASP A 286 -14.33 20.21 -30.31
CA ASP A 286 -13.87 21.01 -31.44
C ASP A 286 -13.60 20.15 -32.68
N PHE A 287 -13.76 20.74 -33.84
CA PHE A 287 -13.39 20.13 -35.11
C PHE A 287 -13.15 21.17 -36.18
N TYR A 288 -12.39 20.78 -37.18
CA TYR A 288 -12.31 21.48 -38.48
C TYR A 288 -12.23 20.45 -39.58
N ASP A 289 -12.65 20.84 -40.79
CA ASP A 289 -12.51 20.01 -41.97
C ASP A 289 -12.30 20.87 -43.19
N TYR A 290 -11.67 20.32 -44.23
CA TYR A 290 -11.53 20.94 -45.52
C TYR A 290 -11.28 19.94 -46.63
N PHE A 291 -11.73 20.26 -47.82
CA PHE A 291 -11.41 19.55 -49.05
C PHE A 291 -11.64 20.43 -50.28
N VAL A 292 -11.02 20.08 -51.41
CA VAL A 292 -11.20 20.77 -52.68
C VAL A 292 -12.08 19.92 -53.58
N ARG A 293 -13.06 20.57 -54.24
CA ARG A 293 -13.95 19.98 -55.22
C ARG A 293 -14.31 21.04 -56.28
N ASP A 294 -14.20 20.67 -57.53
CA ASP A 294 -14.60 21.52 -58.69
C ASP A 294 -14.01 22.93 -58.64
N GLY A 295 -12.73 23.06 -58.30
CA GLY A 295 -12.05 24.36 -58.21
C GLY A 295 -12.46 25.22 -57.02
N LYS A 296 -13.19 24.67 -56.05
CA LYS A 296 -13.60 25.34 -54.81
C LYS A 296 -13.04 24.64 -53.60
N LEU A 297 -12.62 25.40 -52.59
CA LEU A 297 -12.28 24.90 -51.28
C LEU A 297 -13.51 24.96 -50.37
N PHE A 298 -13.94 23.81 -49.89
CA PHE A 298 -14.94 23.68 -48.85
C PHE A 298 -14.22 23.52 -47.50
N PHE A 299 -14.62 24.30 -46.51
CA PHE A 299 -14.03 24.21 -45.18
C PHE A 299 -15.04 24.53 -44.07
N ASN A 300 -14.79 24.02 -42.89
CA ASN A 300 -15.54 24.36 -41.69
C ASN A 300 -14.63 24.38 -40.46
N ILE A 301 -15.13 25.01 -39.43
CA ILE A 301 -14.66 24.89 -38.04
C ILE A 301 -15.89 24.97 -37.12
N GLY A 302 -15.89 24.23 -36.07
CA GLY A 302 -16.99 24.20 -35.11
C GLY A 302 -16.55 23.75 -33.72
N ASP A 303 -17.37 24.08 -32.75
CA ASP A 303 -17.22 23.69 -31.35
C ASP A 303 -18.56 23.18 -30.83
N VAL A 304 -18.56 22.00 -30.26
CA VAL A 304 -19.71 21.32 -29.65
C VAL A 304 -19.77 21.67 -28.17
N CYS A 305 -20.90 22.18 -27.72
CA CYS A 305 -21.10 22.49 -26.30
C CYS A 305 -20.77 21.32 -25.37
N GLY A 306 -20.04 21.60 -24.29
CA GLY A 306 -19.61 20.59 -23.32
C GLY A 306 -18.26 19.96 -23.66
N LYS A 307 -17.82 18.98 -22.88
CA LYS A 307 -16.45 18.41 -22.99
C LYS A 307 -16.44 16.90 -22.82
N GLY A 308 -15.42 16.28 -23.38
CA GLY A 308 -15.19 14.84 -23.25
C GLY A 308 -16.07 13.99 -24.17
N ILE A 309 -16.42 12.78 -23.77
CA ILE A 309 -17.05 11.77 -24.64
C ILE A 309 -18.35 12.24 -25.31
N PRO A 310 -19.33 12.88 -24.62
CA PRO A 310 -20.56 13.32 -25.27
C PRO A 310 -20.28 14.34 -26.40
N ALA A 311 -19.44 15.34 -26.16
CA ALA A 311 -19.07 16.34 -27.15
C ALA A 311 -18.33 15.72 -28.36
N ALA A 312 -17.39 14.78 -28.07
CA ALA A 312 -16.64 14.08 -29.11
C ALA A 312 -17.54 13.24 -30.05
N LEU A 313 -18.59 12.60 -29.50
CA LEU A 313 -19.54 11.84 -30.31
C LEU A 313 -20.35 12.75 -31.23
N VAL A 314 -20.87 13.88 -30.73
CA VAL A 314 -21.63 14.85 -31.52
C VAL A 314 -20.72 15.50 -32.57
N MET A 315 -19.49 15.84 -32.21
CA MET A 315 -18.45 16.34 -33.12
C MET A 315 -18.22 15.37 -34.30
N SER A 316 -17.98 14.10 -34.01
CA SER A 316 -17.74 13.06 -35.02
C SER A 316 -18.91 12.93 -36.00
N MET A 317 -20.14 12.95 -35.46
CA MET A 317 -21.35 12.94 -36.28
C MET A 317 -21.45 14.21 -37.15
N THR A 318 -21.22 15.38 -36.58
CA THR A 318 -21.34 16.68 -37.26
C THR A 318 -20.34 16.76 -38.42
N GLN A 319 -19.10 16.33 -38.21
CA GLN A 319 -18.05 16.29 -39.24
C GLN A 319 -18.42 15.35 -40.40
N ALA A 320 -18.93 14.15 -40.11
CA ALA A 320 -19.36 13.20 -41.12
C ALA A 320 -20.53 13.75 -41.96
N VAL A 321 -21.46 14.42 -41.30
CA VAL A 321 -22.60 15.10 -41.98
C VAL A 321 -22.12 16.23 -42.87
N PHE A 322 -21.18 17.07 -42.45
CA PHE A 322 -20.58 18.09 -43.28
C PHE A 322 -20.02 17.49 -44.56
N ARG A 323 -19.16 16.49 -44.49
CA ARG A 323 -18.58 15.81 -45.67
C ARG A 323 -19.65 15.26 -46.59
N THR A 324 -20.71 14.67 -46.04
CA THR A 324 -21.78 14.05 -46.83
C THR A 324 -22.55 15.10 -47.63
N ILE A 325 -22.86 16.25 -47.02
CA ILE A 325 -23.65 17.30 -47.66
C ILE A 325 -22.76 18.14 -48.61
N ALA A 326 -21.61 18.59 -48.15
CA ALA A 326 -20.71 19.47 -48.89
C ALA A 326 -20.08 18.79 -50.13
N THR A 327 -20.15 17.47 -50.27
CA THR A 327 -19.80 16.79 -51.53
C THR A 327 -20.86 16.92 -52.63
N LYS A 328 -22.06 17.44 -52.33
CA LYS A 328 -23.18 17.53 -53.25
C LYS A 328 -23.77 18.92 -53.37
N VAL A 329 -23.54 19.78 -52.38
CA VAL A 329 -24.13 21.13 -52.24
C VAL A 329 -23.01 22.15 -52.17
N ASP A 330 -23.11 23.25 -52.97
CA ASP A 330 -22.14 24.34 -53.02
C ASP A 330 -22.50 25.51 -52.11
N ASP A 331 -23.77 25.67 -51.78
CA ASP A 331 -24.24 26.76 -50.94
C ASP A 331 -24.01 26.50 -49.47
N PRO A 332 -23.17 27.27 -48.76
CA PRO A 332 -22.86 27.07 -47.36
C PRO A 332 -24.07 27.20 -46.45
N SER A 333 -25.09 28.00 -46.82
CA SER A 333 -26.31 28.11 -46.01
C SER A 333 -27.14 26.82 -46.05
N HIS A 334 -27.22 26.18 -47.22
CA HIS A 334 -27.87 24.89 -47.37
C HIS A 334 -27.09 23.77 -46.70
N ILE A 335 -25.75 23.81 -46.70
CA ILE A 335 -24.91 22.89 -45.97
C ILE A 335 -25.24 23.00 -44.47
N VAL A 336 -25.20 24.21 -43.89
CA VAL A 336 -25.50 24.45 -42.47
C VAL A 336 -26.95 24.07 -42.11
N MET A 337 -27.94 24.36 -42.97
CA MET A 337 -29.32 23.90 -42.72
C MET A 337 -29.45 22.40 -42.67
N GLY A 338 -28.78 21.68 -43.57
CA GLY A 338 -28.75 20.22 -43.55
C GLY A 338 -28.09 19.65 -42.28
N MET A 339 -26.96 20.24 -41.89
CA MET A 339 -26.26 19.89 -40.65
C MET A 339 -27.15 20.18 -39.42
N ASN A 340 -27.83 21.33 -39.37
CA ASN A 340 -28.74 21.69 -38.29
C ASN A 340 -29.91 20.70 -38.16
N THR A 341 -30.53 20.33 -39.29
CA THR A 341 -31.62 19.36 -39.31
C THR A 341 -31.19 18.03 -38.71
N MET A 342 -29.98 17.55 -39.05
CA MET A 342 -29.43 16.32 -38.52
C MET A 342 -29.07 16.45 -37.03
N ALA A 343 -28.47 17.56 -36.60
CA ALA A 343 -28.11 17.82 -35.22
C ALA A 343 -29.33 18.03 -34.29
N SER A 344 -30.43 18.60 -34.81
CA SER A 344 -31.65 18.85 -34.04
C SER A 344 -32.56 17.63 -33.92
N ARG A 345 -32.56 16.76 -34.95
CA ARG A 345 -33.46 15.60 -35.01
C ARG A 345 -33.10 14.58 -33.95
N GLY A 346 -34.01 14.34 -32.99
CA GLY A 346 -33.80 13.42 -31.88
C GLY A 346 -32.81 13.90 -30.82
N ASN A 347 -32.50 15.14 -30.78
CA ASN A 347 -31.59 15.75 -29.79
C ASN A 347 -32.28 15.87 -28.41
N THR A 348 -32.35 14.76 -27.69
CA THR A 348 -32.89 14.71 -26.32
C THR A 348 -31.93 15.22 -25.27
N THR A 349 -30.66 15.37 -25.63
CA THR A 349 -29.59 15.82 -24.72
C THR A 349 -29.43 17.34 -24.68
N GLY A 350 -30.04 18.06 -25.62
CA GLY A 350 -29.92 19.50 -25.73
C GLY A 350 -28.52 19.98 -26.17
N MET A 351 -27.69 19.08 -26.73
CA MET A 351 -26.37 19.45 -27.22
C MET A 351 -26.48 20.24 -28.54
N PHE A 352 -25.66 21.25 -28.70
CA PHE A 352 -25.57 22.10 -29.85
C PHE A 352 -24.11 22.34 -30.25
N ALA A 353 -23.89 22.86 -31.45
CA ALA A 353 -22.55 23.23 -31.88
C ALA A 353 -22.56 24.59 -32.54
N THR A 354 -21.54 25.41 -32.23
CA THR A 354 -21.20 26.56 -33.02
C THR A 354 -20.50 26.12 -34.31
N LEU A 355 -20.76 26.77 -35.44
CA LEU A 355 -20.24 26.29 -36.70
C LEU A 355 -20.03 27.48 -37.68
N PHE A 356 -18.89 27.47 -38.32
CA PHE A 356 -18.62 28.30 -39.52
C PHE A 356 -18.39 27.38 -40.73
N VAL A 357 -19.08 27.64 -41.83
CA VAL A 357 -18.89 26.94 -43.11
C VAL A 357 -18.53 27.95 -44.18
N GLY A 358 -17.44 27.71 -44.91
CA GLY A 358 -17.00 28.51 -46.02
C GLY A 358 -16.79 27.70 -47.30
N VAL A 359 -17.05 28.35 -48.45
CA VAL A 359 -16.75 27.87 -49.79
C VAL A 359 -15.99 28.97 -50.53
N LEU A 360 -14.69 28.75 -50.79
CA LEU A 360 -13.81 29.68 -51.48
C LEU A 360 -13.63 29.21 -52.93
N ASP A 361 -14.03 30.03 -53.86
CA ASP A 361 -13.75 29.84 -55.30
C ASP A 361 -12.28 30.18 -55.57
N LEU A 362 -11.50 29.20 -56.01
CA LEU A 362 -10.05 29.34 -56.17
C LEU A 362 -9.64 30.15 -57.37
N ALA A 363 -10.51 30.32 -58.36
CA ALA A 363 -10.22 31.13 -59.54
C ALA A 363 -10.47 32.62 -59.33
N THR A 364 -11.42 32.96 -58.41
CA THR A 364 -11.89 34.36 -58.26
C THR A 364 -11.59 34.95 -56.90
N GLY A 365 -11.24 34.10 -55.87
CA GLY A 365 -11.11 34.53 -54.48
C GLY A 365 -12.45 34.87 -53.80
N ARG A 366 -13.59 34.58 -54.48
CA ARG A 366 -14.92 34.78 -53.88
C ARG A 366 -15.14 33.74 -52.76
N LEU A 367 -15.36 34.26 -51.55
CA LEU A 367 -15.71 33.48 -50.38
C LEU A 367 -17.22 33.62 -50.12
N SER A 368 -17.97 32.53 -50.28
CA SER A 368 -19.34 32.39 -49.79
C SER A 368 -19.29 31.64 -48.44
N TYR A 369 -20.03 32.13 -47.41
CA TYR A 369 -19.95 31.55 -46.08
C TYR A 369 -21.26 31.68 -45.31
N CYS A 370 -21.37 30.84 -44.29
CA CYS A 370 -22.48 30.86 -43.34
C CYS A 370 -21.93 30.63 -41.91
N ASN A 371 -22.26 31.53 -41.00
CA ASN A 371 -21.89 31.41 -39.59
C ASN A 371 -23.13 31.04 -38.76
N ALA A 372 -23.04 29.97 -37.98
CA ALA A 372 -24.04 29.49 -37.05
C ALA A 372 -23.54 29.65 -35.59
N GLY A 373 -23.38 30.89 -35.16
CA GLY A 373 -23.00 31.23 -33.79
C GLY A 373 -21.53 31.03 -33.42
N HIS A 374 -20.65 30.82 -34.40
CA HIS A 374 -19.23 30.62 -34.20
C HIS A 374 -18.46 31.95 -34.17
N GLU A 375 -17.21 31.89 -33.64
CA GLU A 375 -16.29 33.05 -33.60
C GLU A 375 -16.09 33.68 -35.00
N LYS A 376 -15.83 35.00 -35.01
CA LYS A 376 -15.60 35.73 -36.26
C LYS A 376 -14.24 35.40 -36.83
N PRO A 377 -14.14 34.90 -38.08
CA PRO A 377 -12.86 34.70 -38.72
C PRO A 377 -12.10 36.03 -38.91
N ILE A 378 -10.78 35.94 -38.87
CA ILE A 378 -9.88 37.09 -39.08
C ILE A 378 -9.23 36.97 -40.45
N ILE A 379 -9.33 38.00 -41.26
CA ILE A 379 -8.62 38.14 -42.52
C ILE A 379 -7.34 38.94 -42.27
N ILE A 380 -6.20 38.39 -42.69
CA ILE A 380 -4.87 38.94 -42.45
C ILE A 380 -4.19 39.22 -43.78
N THR A 381 -3.85 40.50 -44.01
CA THR A 381 -3.12 41.01 -45.18
C THR A 381 -1.78 41.57 -44.69
N GLY A 382 -0.68 40.81 -44.89
CA GLY A 382 0.60 41.15 -44.30
C GLY A 382 0.59 41.07 -42.78
N ARG A 383 0.58 42.20 -42.07
CA ARG A 383 0.41 42.32 -40.60
C ARG A 383 -0.85 43.11 -40.21
N ASN A 384 -1.63 43.51 -41.20
CA ASN A 384 -2.92 44.13 -40.96
C ASN A 384 -3.98 43.03 -40.84
N MET A 385 -4.96 43.26 -40.00
CA MET A 385 -6.08 42.34 -39.84
C MET A 385 -7.43 43.07 -39.91
N ARG A 386 -8.44 42.32 -40.32
CA ARG A 386 -9.84 42.73 -40.19
C ARG A 386 -10.70 41.52 -39.83
N TYR A 387 -11.75 41.74 -39.09
CA TYR A 387 -12.74 40.69 -38.88
C TYR A 387 -13.60 40.52 -40.14
N LEU A 388 -13.94 39.26 -40.44
CA LEU A 388 -14.95 38.98 -41.44
C LEU A 388 -16.31 39.38 -40.89
N ASP A 389 -17.11 40.10 -41.68
CA ASP A 389 -18.46 40.46 -41.29
C ASP A 389 -19.33 39.22 -41.21
N VAL A 390 -19.95 38.97 -40.06
CA VAL A 390 -20.84 37.82 -39.85
C VAL A 390 -22.18 38.26 -39.29
N THR A 391 -23.25 37.77 -39.89
CA THR A 391 -24.60 37.92 -39.34
C THR A 391 -24.77 37.06 -38.14
N ALA A 392 -25.31 37.59 -37.06
CA ALA A 392 -25.60 36.81 -35.86
C ALA A 392 -26.65 35.72 -36.14
N ASN A 393 -26.29 34.47 -35.87
CA ASN A 393 -27.17 33.32 -35.98
C ASN A 393 -27.03 32.45 -34.71
N ILE A 394 -28.00 31.56 -34.50
CA ILE A 394 -27.92 30.59 -33.42
C ILE A 394 -27.07 29.37 -33.85
N PRO A 395 -26.45 28.66 -32.89
CA PRO A 395 -25.78 27.42 -33.18
C PRO A 395 -26.69 26.34 -33.79
N ILE A 396 -26.10 25.37 -34.46
CA ILE A 396 -26.86 24.20 -34.97
C ILE A 396 -27.27 23.29 -33.80
N GLY A 397 -28.39 22.60 -33.97
CA GLY A 397 -28.93 21.69 -32.95
C GLY A 397 -29.87 22.33 -31.92
N VAL A 398 -30.02 23.70 -31.97
CA VAL A 398 -30.90 24.43 -31.04
C VAL A 398 -32.34 24.48 -31.56
N MET A 399 -32.55 24.67 -32.88
CA MET A 399 -33.87 24.81 -33.48
C MET A 399 -33.90 24.17 -34.87
N GLU A 400 -34.70 23.12 -35.07
CA GLU A 400 -34.69 22.27 -36.28
C GLU A 400 -35.01 23.07 -37.57
N GLU A 401 -35.98 23.95 -37.55
CA GLU A 401 -36.45 24.68 -38.74
C GLU A 401 -35.76 26.04 -38.93
N LYS A 402 -34.59 26.25 -38.31
CA LYS A 402 -33.84 27.51 -38.45
C LYS A 402 -33.34 27.68 -39.86
N LYS A 403 -33.61 28.87 -40.47
CA LYS A 403 -32.99 29.29 -41.71
C LYS A 403 -31.72 30.06 -41.45
N TYR A 404 -30.67 29.75 -42.20
CA TYR A 404 -29.37 30.37 -42.11
C TYR A 404 -29.14 31.17 -43.42
N ASN A 405 -28.52 32.35 -43.32
CA ASN A 405 -28.29 33.22 -44.44
C ASN A 405 -26.86 33.05 -44.98
N ILE A 406 -26.73 33.01 -46.29
CA ILE A 406 -25.43 33.09 -46.98
C ILE A 406 -24.89 34.51 -46.91
N GLN A 407 -23.60 34.66 -46.75
CA GLN A 407 -22.84 35.89 -46.86
C GLN A 407 -21.70 35.71 -47.84
N GLU A 408 -21.19 36.82 -48.39
CA GLU A 408 -20.12 36.80 -49.35
C GLU A 408 -19.05 37.85 -49.03
N SER A 409 -17.81 37.51 -49.37
CA SER A 409 -16.65 38.40 -49.26
C SER A 409 -15.65 38.06 -50.39
N VAL A 410 -14.68 38.93 -50.63
CA VAL A 410 -13.57 38.63 -51.53
C VAL A 410 -12.28 38.54 -50.72
N ILE A 411 -11.54 37.47 -50.95
CA ILE A 411 -10.21 37.24 -50.38
C ILE A 411 -9.19 37.54 -51.46
N ALA A 412 -8.29 38.50 -51.21
CA ALA A 412 -7.26 38.85 -52.15
C ALA A 412 -6.12 37.82 -52.20
N ALA A 413 -5.45 37.73 -53.33
CA ALA A 413 -4.24 36.89 -53.42
C ALA A 413 -3.18 37.33 -52.38
N GLY A 414 -2.69 36.40 -51.58
CA GLY A 414 -1.75 36.66 -50.49
C GLY A 414 -2.40 36.77 -49.09
N ASP A 415 -3.75 36.99 -49.03
CA ASP A 415 -4.45 37.03 -47.75
C ASP A 415 -4.49 35.66 -47.05
N MET A 416 -4.55 35.73 -45.72
CA MET A 416 -4.80 34.57 -44.86
C MET A 416 -6.12 34.73 -44.12
N ILE A 417 -6.84 33.62 -43.96
CA ILE A 417 -8.02 33.51 -43.13
C ILE A 417 -7.63 32.72 -41.90
N LEU A 418 -7.73 33.29 -40.70
CA LEU A 418 -7.60 32.59 -39.42
C LEU A 418 -9.01 32.33 -38.87
N LEU A 419 -9.32 31.04 -38.70
CA LEU A 419 -10.49 30.58 -38.01
C LEU A 419 -10.02 29.96 -36.70
N TYR A 420 -10.80 30.10 -35.62
CA TYR A 420 -10.44 29.63 -34.29
C TYR A 420 -11.68 29.40 -33.44
N THR A 421 -11.57 28.49 -32.47
CA THR A 421 -12.61 28.28 -31.45
C THR A 421 -12.37 29.19 -30.24
N ASP A 422 -13.36 29.30 -29.35
CA ASP A 422 -13.28 30.15 -28.17
C ASP A 422 -12.14 29.73 -27.20
N GLY A 423 -11.68 28.47 -27.24
CA GLY A 423 -10.50 28.05 -26.50
C GLY A 423 -9.22 28.84 -26.76
N LEU A 424 -9.13 29.53 -27.91
CA LEU A 424 -8.05 30.48 -28.17
C LEU A 424 -8.17 31.71 -27.26
N THR A 425 -9.35 32.32 -27.22
CA THR A 425 -9.60 33.56 -26.46
C THR A 425 -9.84 33.31 -24.98
N GLU A 426 -10.36 32.15 -24.64
CA GLU A 426 -10.66 31.71 -23.26
C GLU A 426 -9.51 30.94 -22.59
N ALA A 427 -8.38 30.75 -23.27
CA ALA A 427 -7.18 30.19 -22.66
C ALA A 427 -6.83 30.94 -21.36
N MET A 428 -6.73 30.23 -20.24
CA MET A 428 -6.66 30.84 -18.91
C MET A 428 -5.29 30.59 -18.25
N ASN A 429 -4.75 31.63 -17.64
CA ASN A 429 -3.53 31.47 -16.83
C ASN A 429 -3.85 31.11 -15.36
N ALA A 430 -2.81 30.80 -14.58
CA ALA A 430 -2.94 30.43 -13.18
C ALA A 430 -3.64 31.48 -12.27
N ASN A 431 -3.73 32.73 -12.72
CA ASN A 431 -4.43 33.81 -12.03
C ASN A 431 -5.91 33.98 -12.49
N GLY A 432 -6.42 33.05 -13.29
CA GLY A 432 -7.79 33.12 -13.80
C GLY A 432 -8.01 34.19 -14.88
N LYS A 433 -6.96 34.76 -15.48
CA LYS A 433 -7.08 35.75 -16.52
C LYS A 433 -7.14 35.09 -17.89
N LEU A 434 -8.08 35.52 -18.75
CA LEU A 434 -8.22 35.03 -20.13
C LEU A 434 -7.18 35.64 -21.05
N PHE A 435 -6.80 34.92 -22.11
CA PHE A 435 -5.95 35.40 -23.19
C PHE A 435 -6.62 36.59 -23.90
N GLY A 436 -7.83 36.41 -24.37
CA GLY A 436 -8.70 37.43 -24.90
C GLY A 436 -8.33 37.91 -26.31
N LEU A 437 -9.29 38.49 -27.01
CA LEU A 437 -9.13 39.02 -28.39
C LEU A 437 -7.99 40.01 -28.52
N LYS A 438 -7.79 40.89 -27.54
CA LYS A 438 -6.70 41.87 -27.56
C LYS A 438 -5.33 41.26 -27.77
N ARG A 439 -5.04 40.10 -27.11
CA ARG A 439 -3.75 39.40 -27.31
C ARG A 439 -3.66 38.68 -28.63
N VAL A 440 -4.80 38.24 -29.18
CA VAL A 440 -4.86 37.71 -30.54
C VAL A 440 -4.45 38.81 -31.53
N GLU A 441 -5.04 40.03 -31.42
CA GLU A 441 -4.72 41.20 -32.24
C GLU A 441 -3.25 41.63 -32.09
N GLU A 442 -2.74 41.73 -30.85
CA GLU A 442 -1.34 42.06 -30.56
C GLU A 442 -0.35 41.00 -31.15
N THR A 443 -0.74 39.73 -31.16
CA THR A 443 0.08 38.66 -31.76
C THR A 443 0.17 38.78 -33.26
N ILE A 444 -0.90 39.21 -33.92
CA ILE A 444 -0.96 39.41 -35.38
C ILE A 444 -0.30 40.71 -35.79
N CYS A 445 -0.71 41.83 -35.19
CA CYS A 445 -0.32 43.19 -35.60
C CYS A 445 0.93 43.73 -34.90
N GLY A 446 1.37 43.10 -33.78
CA GLY A 446 2.39 43.63 -32.88
C GLY A 446 1.85 44.48 -31.76
N ASP A 447 2.75 45.00 -30.88
CA ASP A 447 2.37 45.81 -29.71
C ASP A 447 1.56 47.03 -30.13
N GLY A 448 0.32 47.15 -29.60
CA GLY A 448 -0.62 48.22 -29.92
C GLY A 448 -1.88 47.73 -30.65
N GLY A 449 -1.89 46.54 -31.22
CA GLY A 449 -3.06 45.95 -31.91
C GLY A 449 -3.54 46.78 -33.11
N MET A 450 -4.85 46.68 -33.45
CA MET A 450 -5.48 47.37 -34.58
C MET A 450 -5.43 48.93 -34.49
N ASN A 451 -5.23 49.52 -33.32
CA ASN A 451 -5.29 50.96 -33.06
C ASN A 451 -3.92 51.64 -32.94
N ALA A 452 -2.84 50.98 -33.27
CA ALA A 452 -1.51 51.60 -33.22
C ALA A 452 -1.29 52.55 -34.37
N ASP A 453 -1.28 53.86 -34.08
CA ASP A 453 -0.96 54.94 -35.05
C ASP A 453 0.50 54.93 -35.51
N ASP A 454 1.27 53.94 -35.10
CA ASP A 454 2.69 53.85 -35.43
C ASP A 454 2.92 53.15 -36.78
N LYS A 455 2.76 53.92 -37.85
CA LYS A 455 2.99 53.51 -39.24
C LYS A 455 4.45 53.13 -39.55
N ASN A 456 5.36 53.17 -38.56
CA ASN A 456 6.80 53.01 -38.79
C ASN A 456 7.35 51.65 -38.26
N ARG A 457 6.52 50.72 -37.80
CA ARG A 457 6.96 49.37 -37.37
C ARG A 457 6.67 48.38 -38.51
N GLU A 458 7.57 48.27 -39.47
CA GLU A 458 7.55 47.19 -40.46
C GLU A 458 7.91 45.85 -39.79
N LEU A 459 6.94 45.22 -39.13
CA LEU A 459 7.08 43.80 -38.79
C LEU A 459 7.01 43.01 -40.11
N PRO A 460 7.92 42.03 -40.33
CA PRO A 460 7.85 41.22 -41.54
C PRO A 460 6.51 40.46 -41.56
N ALA A 461 5.87 40.42 -42.74
CA ALA A 461 4.67 39.63 -42.96
C ALA A 461 4.92 38.15 -42.59
N PHE A 462 3.86 37.45 -42.18
CA PHE A 462 3.98 36.01 -41.97
C PHE A 462 4.36 35.30 -43.26
N ALA A 463 5.36 34.45 -43.26
CA ALA A 463 5.80 33.71 -44.45
C ALA A 463 4.70 32.76 -44.97
N GLY A 464 3.88 32.23 -44.04
CA GLY A 464 2.77 31.33 -44.37
C GLY A 464 1.91 30.94 -43.18
N PRO A 465 0.89 30.12 -43.43
CA PRO A 465 -0.05 29.66 -42.40
C PRO A 465 0.60 29.01 -41.22
N GLN A 466 1.64 28.18 -41.40
CA GLN A 466 2.33 27.50 -40.33
C GLN A 466 2.98 28.48 -39.36
N GLN A 467 3.66 29.54 -39.87
CA GLN A 467 4.29 30.51 -38.99
C GLN A 467 3.27 31.27 -38.15
N LEU A 468 2.10 31.64 -38.72
CA LEU A 468 1.02 32.28 -37.96
C LEU A 468 0.51 31.36 -36.85
N LEU A 469 0.24 30.10 -37.18
CA LEU A 469 -0.26 29.10 -36.23
C LEU A 469 0.74 28.86 -35.11
N ASP A 470 2.03 28.69 -35.42
CA ASP A 470 3.10 28.50 -34.44
C ASP A 470 3.26 29.72 -33.53
N THR A 471 3.21 30.93 -34.09
CA THR A 471 3.31 32.18 -33.33
C THR A 471 2.14 32.32 -32.35
N MET A 472 0.92 32.02 -32.80
CA MET A 472 -0.27 32.06 -31.95
C MET A 472 -0.20 31.01 -30.83
N SER A 473 0.16 29.78 -31.16
CA SER A 473 0.31 28.68 -30.19
C SER A 473 1.37 29.00 -29.14
N GLN A 474 2.49 29.61 -29.54
CA GLN A 474 3.54 30.04 -28.61
C GLN A 474 3.08 31.18 -27.70
N ALA A 475 2.32 32.14 -28.22
CA ALA A 475 1.76 33.25 -27.43
C ALA A 475 0.80 32.73 -26.35
N VAL A 476 -0.09 31.81 -26.72
CA VAL A 476 -1.01 31.14 -25.78
C VAL A 476 -0.21 30.34 -24.72
N SER A 477 0.71 29.50 -25.14
CA SER A 477 1.52 28.66 -24.23
C SER A 477 2.30 29.53 -23.24
N LYS A 478 2.91 30.62 -23.69
CA LYS A 478 3.62 31.57 -22.82
C LYS A 478 2.70 32.26 -21.83
N PHE A 479 1.47 32.59 -22.22
CA PHE A 479 0.50 33.25 -21.37
C PHE A 479 -0.07 32.29 -20.31
N VAL A 480 -0.42 31.06 -20.70
CA VAL A 480 -0.96 30.01 -19.82
C VAL A 480 0.08 29.58 -18.80
N ASN A 481 1.36 29.49 -19.19
CA ASN A 481 2.53 29.21 -18.33
C ASN A 481 2.33 27.98 -17.41
N GLY A 482 1.85 26.86 -17.99
CA GLY A 482 1.70 25.58 -17.28
C GLY A 482 0.40 25.42 -16.49
N ALA A 483 -0.54 26.36 -16.54
CA ALA A 483 -1.90 26.15 -16.03
C ALA A 483 -2.62 25.06 -16.84
N GLU A 484 -3.58 24.38 -16.22
CA GLU A 484 -4.41 23.37 -16.89
C GLU A 484 -5.24 24.03 -18.01
N GLN A 485 -5.29 23.35 -19.16
CA GLN A 485 -6.05 23.85 -20.32
C GLN A 485 -7.55 23.84 -19.98
N SER A 486 -8.18 25.03 -20.18
CA SER A 486 -9.59 25.25 -19.84
C SER A 486 -10.55 24.72 -20.88
N ASP A 487 -10.24 24.85 -22.17
CA ASP A 487 -11.05 24.41 -23.29
C ASP A 487 -10.22 23.82 -24.43
N ASP A 488 -10.89 23.13 -25.38
CA ASP A 488 -10.28 22.65 -26.61
C ASP A 488 -9.74 23.87 -27.41
N LEU A 489 -8.52 23.76 -27.91
CA LEU A 489 -7.87 24.84 -28.67
C LEU A 489 -7.74 24.42 -30.12
N THR A 490 -8.55 24.99 -30.98
CA THR A 490 -8.56 24.70 -32.41
C THR A 490 -8.35 25.91 -33.24
N MET A 491 -7.46 25.83 -34.23
CA MET A 491 -7.16 26.88 -35.19
C MET A 491 -7.03 26.31 -36.60
N LEU A 492 -7.56 26.99 -37.58
CA LEU A 492 -7.41 26.66 -38.99
C LEU A 492 -6.96 27.96 -39.75
N VAL A 493 -5.84 27.88 -40.43
CA VAL A 493 -5.28 28.98 -41.21
C VAL A 493 -5.25 28.61 -42.70
N ILE A 494 -5.90 29.43 -43.52
CA ILE A 494 -6.00 29.23 -44.96
C ILE A 494 -5.32 30.43 -45.65
N LYS A 495 -4.29 30.22 -46.47
CA LYS A 495 -3.68 31.24 -47.31
C LYS A 495 -4.14 31.03 -48.75
N TYR A 496 -4.82 32.06 -49.30
CA TYR A 496 -5.16 32.08 -50.69
C TYR A 496 -4.01 32.73 -51.50
N LYS A 497 -3.54 32.05 -52.53
CA LYS A 497 -2.39 32.52 -53.32
C LYS A 497 -2.79 33.21 -54.61
N GLY A 498 -4.06 33.02 -55.08
CA GLY A 498 -4.59 33.57 -56.32
C GLY A 498 -4.52 32.64 -57.50
#